data_2e3aa30d0750ffcebc44aafee5a7aa0d
#
_entry.id   2e3aa30d0750ffcebc44aafee5a7aa0d
#
_cell.length_a   1.000
_cell.length_b   1.000
_cell.length_c   1.000
_cell.angle_alpha   90.00
_cell.angle_beta   90.00
_cell.angle_gamma   90.00
#
_symmetry.space_group_name_H-M   'P 1'
#
loop_
_entity.id
_entity.type
_entity.pdbx_description
1 polymer ?
#
loop_
_entity_poly.entity_id
_entity_poly.type
_entity_poly.pdbx_seq_one_letter_code
_entity_poly.pdbx_strand_id
1 'polypeptide(L)'
;MIIVVMGVCGCGKTTIGQKLAERLDAAFVEGDELHPASNKDKMAAGIPLDDEDREPWLDAIAAKAAELLSRAPCVVVSCSALKRSYRDRLRTAGQDLELVHLTGSKSLLQARMNERRGHFMPPGLLDSQLATLQVPEADETGINLNISGKPDAIVERALAFVTLHTSSNSTKQKETQS
;
A
#
# COMPACT_ATOMS: atom_id res chain seq x y z
N MET A 1 7.62 12.01 -3.52
CA MET A 1 7.19 10.71 -4.10
C MET A 1 6.44 9.89 -3.06
N ILE A 2 5.35 9.22 -3.43
CA ILE A 2 4.60 8.30 -2.56
C ILE A 2 4.86 6.88 -3.03
N ILE A 3 5.21 5.98 -2.11
CA ILE A 3 5.32 4.55 -2.38
C ILE A 3 4.20 3.84 -1.62
N VAL A 4 3.26 3.22 -2.34
CA VAL A 4 2.15 2.48 -1.72
C VAL A 4 2.46 0.99 -1.74
N VAL A 5 2.70 0.43 -0.55
CA VAL A 5 2.79 -1.03 -0.38
C VAL A 5 1.38 -1.57 -0.23
N MET A 6 0.90 -2.23 -1.29
CA MET A 6 -0.50 -2.63 -1.43
C MET A 6 -0.70 -4.15 -1.53
N GLY A 7 -1.95 -4.56 -1.40
CA GLY A 7 -2.38 -5.95 -1.55
C GLY A 7 -3.42 -6.35 -0.50
N VAL A 8 -3.91 -7.57 -0.61
CA VAL A 8 -4.97 -8.12 0.25
C VAL A 8 -4.48 -8.36 1.69
N CYS A 9 -5.40 -8.67 2.61
CA CYS A 9 -5.06 -9.06 3.98
C CYS A 9 -4.10 -10.27 3.99
N GLY A 10 -3.23 -10.35 5.00
CA GLY A 10 -2.24 -11.43 5.11
C GLY A 10 -0.99 -11.29 4.25
N CYS A 11 -0.92 -10.36 3.29
CA CYS A 11 0.24 -10.24 2.39
C CYS A 11 1.48 -9.60 3.03
N GLY A 12 1.37 -8.95 4.22
CA GLY A 12 2.53 -8.42 4.95
C GLY A 12 2.87 -6.95 4.66
N LYS A 13 1.90 -6.13 4.24
CA LYS A 13 2.07 -4.70 3.90
C LYS A 13 2.83 -3.91 4.95
N THR A 14 2.39 -3.98 6.21
CA THR A 14 3.01 -3.27 7.33
C THR A 14 4.49 -3.62 7.46
N THR A 15 4.80 -4.92 7.51
CA THR A 15 6.19 -5.41 7.67
C THR A 15 7.09 -4.96 6.53
N ILE A 16 6.63 -5.13 5.28
CA ILE A 16 7.41 -4.73 4.09
C ILE A 16 7.49 -3.21 4.01
N GLY A 17 6.39 -2.49 4.29
CA GLY A 17 6.35 -1.03 4.25
C GLY A 17 7.29 -0.39 5.26
N GLN A 18 7.30 -0.86 6.52
CA GLN A 18 8.21 -0.37 7.56
C GLN A 18 9.67 -0.59 7.17
N LYS A 19 10.03 -1.82 6.79
CA LYS A 19 11.41 -2.14 6.37
C LYS A 19 11.83 -1.33 5.13
N LEU A 20 10.95 -1.12 4.18
CA LEU A 20 11.25 -0.31 2.99
C LEU A 20 11.45 1.16 3.38
N ALA A 21 10.62 1.71 4.27
CA ALA A 21 10.76 3.06 4.77
C ALA A 21 12.09 3.26 5.51
N GLU A 22 12.48 2.32 6.38
CA GLU A 22 13.79 2.32 7.06
C GLU A 22 14.95 2.35 6.06
N ARG A 23 14.87 1.54 4.98
CA ARG A 23 15.93 1.46 3.98
C ARG A 23 16.04 2.71 3.10
N LEU A 24 14.94 3.44 2.94
CA LEU A 24 14.87 4.68 2.17
C LEU A 24 15.08 5.94 3.01
N ASP A 25 15.24 5.81 4.33
CA ASP A 25 15.19 6.93 5.29
C ASP A 25 13.92 7.79 5.07
N ALA A 26 12.79 7.12 4.86
CA ALA A 26 11.50 7.73 4.54
C ALA A 26 10.52 7.62 5.70
N ALA A 27 9.56 8.55 5.75
CA ALA A 27 8.45 8.45 6.69
C ALA A 27 7.54 7.27 6.31
N PHE A 28 6.97 6.60 7.33
CA PHE A 28 6.02 5.51 7.16
C PHE A 28 4.63 5.90 7.65
N VAL A 29 3.61 5.55 6.85
CA VAL A 29 2.19 5.71 7.20
C VAL A 29 1.52 4.35 7.20
N GLU A 30 0.99 3.91 8.36
CA GLU A 30 0.13 2.74 8.45
C GLU A 30 -1.32 3.16 8.15
N GLY A 31 -1.79 2.80 6.95
CA GLY A 31 -3.12 3.19 6.50
C GLY A 31 -4.25 2.66 7.38
N ASP A 32 -4.10 1.46 7.94
CA ASP A 32 -5.14 0.85 8.78
C ASP A 32 -5.38 1.63 10.08
N GLU A 33 -4.40 2.38 10.58
CA GLU A 33 -4.57 3.24 11.77
C GLU A 33 -5.48 4.44 11.52
N LEU A 34 -5.56 4.90 10.26
CA LEU A 34 -6.30 6.08 9.86
C LEU A 34 -7.79 5.84 9.56
N HIS A 35 -8.28 4.59 9.74
CA HIS A 35 -9.70 4.32 9.61
C HIS A 35 -10.51 5.13 10.62
N PRO A 36 -11.60 5.81 10.19
CA PRO A 36 -12.57 6.41 11.09
C PRO A 36 -13.12 5.39 12.09
N ALA A 37 -13.60 5.87 13.23
CA ALA A 37 -14.20 5.02 14.26
C ALA A 37 -15.34 4.14 13.69
N SER A 38 -16.21 4.72 12.86
CA SER A 38 -17.31 4.01 12.19
C SER A 38 -16.83 2.82 11.35
N ASN A 39 -15.69 2.96 10.67
CA ASN A 39 -15.10 1.86 9.88
C ASN A 39 -14.54 0.77 10.79
N LYS A 40 -13.89 1.16 11.89
CA LYS A 40 -13.36 0.23 12.89
C LYS A 40 -14.49 -0.57 13.54
N ASP A 41 -15.61 0.07 13.83
CA ASP A 41 -16.80 -0.57 14.40
C ASP A 41 -17.43 -1.57 13.41
N LYS A 42 -17.60 -1.19 12.13
CA LYS A 42 -18.07 -2.10 11.07
C LYS A 42 -17.13 -3.31 10.94
N MET A 43 -15.82 -3.08 10.86
CA MET A 43 -14.82 -4.16 10.75
C MET A 43 -14.85 -5.08 11.97
N ALA A 44 -14.97 -4.55 13.18
CA ALA A 44 -15.08 -5.33 14.43
C ALA A 44 -16.36 -6.19 14.45
N ALA A 45 -17.46 -5.69 13.87
CA ALA A 45 -18.71 -6.41 13.70
C ALA A 45 -18.69 -7.42 12.53
N GLY A 46 -17.58 -7.53 11.79
CA GLY A 46 -17.47 -8.38 10.62
C GLY A 46 -18.23 -7.87 9.39
N ILE A 47 -18.61 -6.60 9.38
CA ILE A 47 -19.32 -5.96 8.28
C ILE A 47 -18.29 -5.43 7.28
N PRO A 48 -18.33 -5.85 6.00
CA PRO A 48 -17.43 -5.32 4.98
C PRO A 48 -17.65 -3.82 4.76
N LEU A 49 -16.56 -3.08 4.58
CA LEU A 49 -16.62 -1.69 4.17
C LEU A 49 -16.99 -1.59 2.69
N ASP A 50 -17.87 -0.67 2.34
CA ASP A 50 -18.18 -0.27 0.97
C ASP A 50 -17.25 0.86 0.47
N ASP A 51 -17.52 1.39 -0.71
CA ASP A 51 -16.71 2.46 -1.29
C ASP A 51 -16.90 3.79 -0.54
N GLU A 52 -18.11 4.09 -0.08
CA GLU A 52 -18.44 5.31 0.68
C GLU A 52 -17.73 5.30 2.04
N ASP A 53 -17.65 4.16 2.71
CA ASP A 53 -16.87 3.99 3.94
C ASP A 53 -15.37 4.25 3.73
N ARG A 54 -14.85 3.86 2.58
CA ARG A 54 -13.41 3.98 2.29
C ARG A 54 -12.97 5.36 1.86
N GLU A 55 -13.85 6.15 1.28
CA GLU A 55 -13.52 7.50 0.79
C GLU A 55 -12.86 8.38 1.85
N PRO A 56 -13.48 8.63 3.03
CA PRO A 56 -12.87 9.48 4.05
C PRO A 56 -11.58 8.90 4.62
N TRP A 57 -11.44 7.58 4.63
CA TRP A 57 -10.21 6.90 5.04
C TRP A 57 -9.08 7.14 4.03
N LEU A 58 -9.34 7.00 2.73
CA LEU A 58 -8.35 7.25 1.69
C LEU A 58 -7.93 8.72 1.67
N ASP A 59 -8.88 9.65 1.90
CA ASP A 59 -8.57 11.08 2.04
C ASP A 59 -7.67 11.36 3.24
N ALA A 60 -7.91 10.69 4.38
CA ALA A 60 -7.06 10.83 5.55
C ALA A 60 -5.63 10.32 5.27
N ILE A 61 -5.49 9.21 4.54
CA ILE A 61 -4.17 8.70 4.11
C ILE A 61 -3.49 9.71 3.18
N ALA A 62 -4.21 10.20 2.16
CA ALA A 62 -3.67 11.15 1.21
C ALA A 62 -3.23 12.45 1.89
N ALA A 63 -4.05 13.00 2.79
CA ALA A 63 -3.72 14.19 3.57
C ALA A 63 -2.48 13.98 4.44
N LYS A 64 -2.38 12.83 5.12
CA LYS A 64 -1.22 12.49 5.94
C LYS A 64 0.06 12.32 5.11
N ALA A 65 -0.04 11.67 3.95
CA ALA A 65 1.09 11.54 3.04
C ALA A 65 1.54 12.91 2.50
N ALA A 66 0.62 13.80 2.12
CA ALA A 66 0.92 15.15 1.65
C ALA A 66 1.61 16.00 2.74
N GLU A 67 1.13 15.91 4.00
CA GLU A 67 1.76 16.56 5.15
C GLU A 67 3.23 16.14 5.29
N LEU A 68 3.49 14.84 5.22
CA LEU A 68 4.85 14.30 5.37
C LEU A 68 5.75 14.67 4.18
N LEU A 69 5.21 14.68 2.96
CA LEU A 69 5.94 15.07 1.75
C LEU A 69 6.34 16.55 1.76
N SER A 70 5.70 17.40 2.54
CA SER A 70 6.17 18.79 2.72
C SER A 70 7.50 18.90 3.48
N ARG A 71 7.93 17.82 4.14
CA ARG A 71 9.12 17.77 4.99
C ARG A 71 10.13 16.68 4.59
N ALA A 72 9.74 15.77 3.71
CA ALA A 72 10.55 14.64 3.27
C ALA A 72 10.36 14.37 1.77
N PRO A 73 11.39 13.91 1.06
CA PRO A 73 11.30 13.65 -0.38
C PRO A 73 10.43 12.44 -0.72
N CYS A 74 10.23 11.54 0.24
CA CYS A 74 9.54 10.28 0.05
C CYS A 74 8.73 9.88 1.28
N VAL A 75 7.59 9.23 1.05
CA VAL A 75 6.73 8.63 2.07
C VAL A 75 6.33 7.23 1.62
N VAL A 76 6.45 6.25 2.51
CA VAL A 76 5.94 4.88 2.30
C VAL A 76 4.61 4.73 3.01
N VAL A 77 3.60 4.25 2.30
CA VAL A 77 2.24 4.05 2.80
C VAL A 77 1.87 2.58 2.74
N SER A 78 1.45 1.99 3.85
CA SER A 78 0.79 0.68 3.88
C SER A 78 -0.71 0.89 3.69
N CYS A 79 -1.28 0.41 2.59
CA CYS A 79 -2.71 0.51 2.30
C CYS A 79 -3.15 -0.65 1.41
N SER A 80 -4.36 -1.20 1.60
CA SER A 80 -4.86 -2.26 0.72
C SER A 80 -4.96 -1.83 -0.74
N ALA A 81 -5.43 -0.61 -1.02
CA ALA A 81 -5.48 0.07 -2.33
C ALA A 81 -6.00 -0.82 -3.47
N LEU A 82 -7.06 -1.64 -3.18
CA LEU A 82 -7.50 -2.75 -4.03
C LEU A 82 -8.08 -2.32 -5.38
N LYS A 83 -8.77 -1.18 -5.43
CA LYS A 83 -9.35 -0.64 -6.67
C LYS A 83 -8.45 0.45 -7.27
N ARG A 84 -8.50 0.60 -8.59
CA ARG A 84 -7.82 1.69 -9.26
C ARG A 84 -8.27 3.06 -8.73
N SER A 85 -9.58 3.26 -8.54
CA SER A 85 -10.13 4.49 -7.97
C SER A 85 -9.56 4.85 -6.60
N TYR A 86 -9.21 3.84 -5.77
CA TYR A 86 -8.56 4.08 -4.48
C TYR A 86 -7.13 4.57 -4.67
N ARG A 87 -6.39 3.99 -5.62
CA ARG A 87 -5.02 4.41 -5.95
C ARG A 87 -4.99 5.80 -6.57
N ASP A 88 -5.97 6.13 -7.42
CA ASP A 88 -6.13 7.48 -7.99
C ASP A 88 -6.40 8.52 -6.90
N ARG A 89 -7.19 8.16 -5.88
CA ARG A 89 -7.43 9.03 -4.74
C ARG A 89 -6.16 9.27 -3.89
N LEU A 90 -5.35 8.25 -3.67
CA LEU A 90 -4.05 8.39 -3.00
C LEU A 90 -3.07 9.25 -3.82
N ARG A 91 -3.18 9.23 -5.15
CA ARG A 91 -2.35 10.03 -6.07
C ARG A 91 -2.57 11.53 -5.90
N THR A 92 -3.69 11.97 -5.32
CA THR A 92 -3.95 13.39 -5.02
C THR A 92 -2.98 13.99 -3.99
N ALA A 93 -2.32 13.17 -3.16
CA ALA A 93 -1.32 13.62 -2.19
C ALA A 93 0.02 14.01 -2.84
N GLY A 94 0.29 13.58 -4.08
CA GLY A 94 1.50 13.89 -4.84
C GLY A 94 1.48 13.19 -6.20
N GLN A 95 2.04 13.84 -7.21
CA GLN A 95 1.96 13.36 -8.59
C GLN A 95 2.70 12.04 -8.84
N ASP A 96 3.81 11.80 -8.13
CA ASP A 96 4.63 10.61 -8.28
C ASP A 96 4.19 9.55 -7.27
N LEU A 97 3.35 8.61 -7.71
CA LEU A 97 2.92 7.47 -6.90
C LEU A 97 3.42 6.17 -7.53
N GLU A 98 4.17 5.40 -6.76
CA GLU A 98 4.67 4.08 -7.13
C GLU A 98 4.02 2.97 -6.30
N LEU A 99 3.73 1.85 -6.93
CA LEU A 99 3.02 0.73 -6.32
C LEU A 99 3.96 -0.46 -6.08
N VAL A 100 4.02 -0.92 -4.85
CA VAL A 100 4.63 -2.20 -4.48
C VAL A 100 3.50 -3.16 -4.14
N HIS A 101 3.03 -3.90 -5.14
CA HIS A 101 1.91 -4.82 -4.99
C HIS A 101 2.41 -6.20 -4.51
N LEU A 102 2.03 -6.56 -3.30
CA LEU A 102 2.37 -7.83 -2.67
C LEU A 102 1.35 -8.91 -3.05
N THR A 103 1.81 -9.95 -3.74
CA THR A 103 0.98 -11.04 -4.27
C THR A 103 1.34 -12.38 -3.63
N GLY A 104 0.37 -13.27 -3.48
CA GLY A 104 0.58 -14.62 -2.97
C GLY A 104 -0.58 -15.55 -3.31
N SER A 105 -0.36 -16.84 -3.20
CA SER A 105 -1.45 -17.82 -3.34
C SER A 105 -2.47 -17.63 -2.21
N LYS A 106 -3.75 -17.92 -2.48
CA LYS A 106 -4.80 -17.86 -1.47
C LYS A 106 -4.46 -18.73 -0.25
N SER A 107 -3.88 -19.90 -0.46
CA SER A 107 -3.46 -20.81 0.62
C SER A 107 -2.39 -20.20 1.51
N LEU A 108 -1.39 -19.53 0.95
CA LEU A 108 -0.34 -18.85 1.71
C LEU A 108 -0.89 -17.66 2.50
N LEU A 109 -1.75 -16.85 1.88
CA LEU A 109 -2.41 -15.71 2.54
C LEU A 109 -3.28 -16.19 3.71
N GLN A 110 -4.08 -17.24 3.50
CA GLN A 110 -4.91 -17.82 4.56
C GLN A 110 -4.08 -18.41 5.71
N ALA A 111 -2.98 -19.10 5.42
CA ALA A 111 -2.07 -19.61 6.44
C ALA A 111 -1.51 -18.48 7.31
N ARG A 112 -1.01 -17.41 6.68
CA ARG A 112 -0.49 -16.23 7.39
C ARG A 112 -1.54 -15.49 8.22
N MET A 113 -2.78 -15.44 7.76
CA MET A 113 -3.89 -14.86 8.53
C MET A 113 -4.19 -15.70 9.76
N ASN A 114 -4.19 -17.03 9.64
CA ASN A 114 -4.44 -17.95 10.75
C ASN A 114 -3.33 -17.94 11.82
N GLU A 115 -2.09 -17.65 11.44
CA GLU A 115 -0.95 -17.54 12.36
C GLU A 115 -0.97 -16.26 13.22
N ARG A 116 -1.72 -15.22 12.80
CA ARG A 116 -1.84 -13.97 13.55
C ARG A 116 -2.65 -14.17 14.83
N ARG A 117 -1.97 -14.21 15.98
CA ARG A 117 -2.62 -14.24 17.30
C ARG A 117 -3.26 -12.88 17.60
N GLY A 118 -4.52 -12.88 18.00
CA GLY A 118 -5.22 -11.69 18.53
C GLY A 118 -6.00 -10.86 17.51
N HIS A 119 -6.05 -11.22 16.22
CA HIS A 119 -6.92 -10.58 15.24
C HIS A 119 -7.90 -11.62 14.70
N PHE A 120 -9.13 -11.58 15.20
CA PHE A 120 -10.23 -12.33 14.57
C PHE A 120 -10.55 -11.67 13.23
N MET A 121 -10.13 -12.31 12.14
CA MET A 121 -10.53 -11.89 10.80
C MET A 121 -11.81 -12.62 10.42
N PRO A 122 -12.87 -11.90 10.00
CA PRO A 122 -14.11 -12.52 9.59
C PRO A 122 -13.89 -13.56 8.49
N PRO A 123 -14.55 -14.71 8.54
CA PRO A 123 -14.57 -15.66 7.43
C PRO A 123 -14.98 -14.95 6.14
N GLY A 124 -14.29 -15.23 5.03
CA GLY A 124 -14.59 -14.64 3.73
C GLY A 124 -13.98 -13.26 3.44
N LEU A 125 -13.33 -12.61 4.41
CA LEU A 125 -12.67 -11.31 4.15
C LEU A 125 -11.62 -11.40 3.04
N LEU A 126 -10.80 -12.45 3.04
CA LEU A 126 -9.79 -12.66 2.01
C LEU A 126 -10.45 -12.85 0.63
N ASP A 127 -11.52 -13.63 0.56
CA ASP A 127 -12.24 -13.88 -0.70
C ASP A 127 -12.87 -12.60 -1.23
N SER A 128 -13.48 -11.80 -0.37
CA SER A 128 -14.02 -10.49 -0.73
C SER A 128 -12.94 -9.54 -1.26
N GLN A 129 -11.77 -9.50 -0.61
CA GLN A 129 -10.68 -8.65 -1.06
C GLN A 129 -10.06 -9.13 -2.37
N LEU A 130 -9.91 -10.45 -2.57
CA LEU A 130 -9.44 -11.01 -3.82
C LEU A 130 -10.42 -10.74 -4.97
N ALA A 131 -11.74 -10.79 -4.71
CA ALA A 131 -12.76 -10.46 -5.70
C ALA A 131 -12.78 -8.96 -6.05
N THR A 132 -12.41 -8.09 -5.11
CA THR A 132 -12.37 -6.63 -5.28
C THR A 132 -11.07 -6.16 -5.94
N LEU A 133 -9.99 -6.95 -5.86
CA LEU A 133 -8.66 -6.56 -6.30
C LEU A 133 -8.61 -6.32 -7.80
N GLN A 134 -8.31 -5.09 -8.17
CA GLN A 134 -7.90 -4.68 -9.51
C GLN A 134 -6.37 -4.60 -9.52
N VAL A 135 -5.74 -5.57 -10.17
CA VAL A 135 -4.27 -5.59 -10.30
C VAL A 135 -3.81 -4.31 -11.01
N PRO A 136 -2.72 -3.65 -10.54
CA PRO A 136 -2.19 -2.48 -11.23
C PRO A 136 -1.95 -2.74 -12.72
N GLU A 137 -2.38 -1.79 -13.55
CA GLU A 137 -2.29 -1.86 -15.00
C GLU A 137 -0.96 -1.26 -15.50
N ALA A 138 -0.67 -1.41 -16.80
CA ALA A 138 0.61 -1.00 -17.39
C ALA A 138 0.87 0.52 -17.35
N ASP A 139 -0.16 1.33 -17.20
CA ASP A 139 -0.07 2.79 -17.05
C ASP A 139 0.10 3.23 -15.58
N GLU A 140 0.09 2.29 -14.65
CA GLU A 140 0.40 2.52 -13.23
C GLU A 140 1.82 2.07 -12.94
N THR A 141 2.69 3.02 -12.55
CA THR A 141 4.07 2.68 -12.17
C THR A 141 4.08 1.76 -10.96
N GLY A 142 4.52 0.52 -11.12
CA GLY A 142 4.49 -0.43 -10.03
C GLY A 142 5.20 -1.75 -10.32
N ILE A 143 5.42 -2.51 -9.24
CA ILE A 143 6.00 -3.86 -9.29
C ILE A 143 5.12 -4.86 -8.54
N ASN A 144 4.94 -6.05 -9.11
CA ASN A 144 4.30 -7.17 -8.43
C ASN A 144 5.35 -8.05 -7.76
N LEU A 145 5.27 -8.23 -6.44
CA LEU A 145 6.21 -9.01 -5.65
C LEU A 145 5.51 -10.18 -4.96
N ASN A 146 5.96 -11.40 -5.30
CA ASN A 146 5.44 -12.61 -4.65
C ASN A 146 5.99 -12.72 -3.23
N ILE A 147 5.09 -12.97 -2.27
CA ILE A 147 5.40 -13.03 -0.84
C ILE A 147 5.88 -14.40 -0.34
N SER A 148 6.08 -15.39 -1.19
CA SER A 148 6.57 -16.72 -0.78
C SER A 148 8.02 -16.70 -0.25
N GLY A 149 8.77 -15.64 -0.56
CA GLY A 149 10.15 -15.43 -0.10
C GLY A 149 10.26 -14.82 1.30
N LYS A 150 11.51 -14.68 1.76
CA LYS A 150 11.83 -13.97 3.00
C LYS A 150 11.49 -12.47 2.86
N PRO A 151 10.98 -11.80 3.92
CA PRO A 151 10.66 -10.37 3.87
C PRO A 151 11.81 -9.50 3.35
N ASP A 152 13.03 -9.75 3.79
CA ASP A 152 14.19 -8.95 3.38
C ASP A 152 14.47 -9.04 1.86
N ALA A 153 14.31 -10.22 1.26
CA ALA A 153 14.45 -10.39 -0.19
C ALA A 153 13.35 -9.63 -0.98
N ILE A 154 12.15 -9.52 -0.42
CA ILE A 154 11.05 -8.74 -1.01
C ILE A 154 11.37 -7.25 -0.92
N VAL A 155 11.88 -6.79 0.23
CA VAL A 155 12.29 -5.40 0.45
C VAL A 155 13.42 -5.00 -0.51
N GLU A 156 14.45 -5.85 -0.71
CA GLU A 156 15.52 -5.56 -1.66
C GLU A 156 15.00 -5.37 -3.10
N ARG A 157 14.05 -6.20 -3.52
CA ARG A 157 13.43 -6.05 -4.85
C ARG A 157 12.58 -4.79 -4.97
N ALA A 158 11.83 -4.44 -3.93
CA ALA A 158 11.07 -3.20 -3.87
C ALA A 158 11.99 -1.98 -3.91
N LEU A 159 13.07 -2.01 -3.12
CA LEU A 159 14.07 -0.95 -3.07
C LEU A 159 14.75 -0.73 -4.44
N ALA A 160 15.18 -1.81 -5.08
CA ALA A 160 15.80 -1.73 -6.41
C ALA A 160 14.84 -1.09 -7.44
N PHE A 161 13.56 -1.48 -7.42
CA PHE A 161 12.53 -0.90 -8.30
C PHE A 161 12.37 0.60 -8.05
N VAL A 162 12.15 1.02 -6.83
CA VAL A 162 11.94 2.43 -6.43
C VAL A 162 13.16 3.28 -6.80
N THR A 163 14.36 2.81 -6.51
CA THR A 163 15.61 3.56 -6.79
C THR A 163 15.82 3.80 -8.28
N LEU A 164 15.51 2.82 -9.12
CA LEU A 164 15.62 2.97 -10.58
C LEU A 164 14.67 4.06 -11.12
N HIS A 165 13.43 4.10 -10.62
CA HIS A 165 12.43 5.06 -11.09
C HIS A 165 12.70 6.48 -10.57
N THR A 166 13.19 6.63 -9.35
CA THR A 166 13.58 7.92 -8.79
C THR A 166 14.71 8.58 -9.61
N SER A 167 15.69 7.78 -10.03
CA SER A 167 16.80 8.26 -10.86
C SER A 167 16.34 8.74 -12.25
N SER A 168 15.37 8.04 -12.85
CA SER A 168 14.83 8.36 -14.16
C SER A 168 13.97 9.63 -14.17
N ASN A 169 13.23 9.91 -13.08
CA ASN A 169 12.40 11.11 -12.97
C ASN A 169 13.25 12.36 -12.71
N SER A 170 14.36 12.25 -11.98
CA SER A 170 15.28 13.36 -11.74
C SER A 170 15.97 13.84 -13.01
N THR A 171 16.20 12.96 -13.99
CA THR A 171 16.82 13.30 -15.29
C THR A 171 15.83 14.04 -16.21
N LYS A 172 14.57 13.62 -16.25
CA LYS A 172 13.52 14.25 -17.05
C LYS A 172 13.19 15.68 -16.62
N GLN A 173 13.22 15.97 -15.32
CA GLN A 173 12.96 17.34 -14.81
C GLN A 173 14.08 18.33 -15.17
N LYS A 174 15.32 17.89 -15.34
CA LYS A 174 16.43 18.76 -15.76
C LYS A 174 16.41 19.11 -17.25
N GLU A 175 15.88 18.21 -18.10
CA GLU A 175 15.78 18.45 -19.55
C GLU A 175 14.62 19.40 -19.93
N THR A 176 13.61 19.56 -19.06
CA THR A 176 12.46 20.43 -19.34
C THR A 176 12.70 21.89 -18.89
N GLN A 177 13.81 22.17 -18.19
CA GLN A 177 14.19 23.51 -17.71
C GLN A 177 15.37 24.12 -18.48
N SER A 178 15.83 23.50 -19.56
CA SER A 178 16.83 24.00 -20.50
C SER A 178 16.19 24.35 -21.83
#